data_5573ae67e962ff0153c47900d4968028
#
_entry.id   5573ae67e962ff0153c47900d4968028
#
_cell.length_a   1.000
_cell.length_b   1.000
_cell.length_c   1.000
_cell.angle_alpha   90.00
_cell.angle_beta   90.00
_cell.angle_gamma   90.00
#
_symmetry.space_group_name_H-M   'P 1'
#
loop_
_entity.id
_entity.type
_entity.pdbx_description
1 polymer ?
#
loop_
_entity_poly.entity_id
_entity_poly.type
_entity_poly.pdbx_seq_one_letter_code
_entity_poly.pdbx_strand_id
1 'polypeptide(L)'
;MNKFTFVLLVVVYFLSLIYQSFGHLTVDNQLVFCIALVSLFGIPHGSIDHVLYVSKMKSSKLFFYSFYFGLIFLYVLLWLYFPVISFIFFLLLSAYHFGESQFHFVSFDVSFLKNIFYFVYGIFVISTLIYFNIPELKSLSQFNQDTIILDKIFDENIISYAYYISLFVIIIFKLSLLYFKKFSISGLFNEIFTLFLINIISFIFPFVISFTLYFVL
;
A
#
# COMPACT_ATOMS: atom_id res chain seq x y z
N MET A 1 -15.75 -17.57 -0.31
CA MET A 1 -15.33 -16.21 0.04
C MET A 1 -15.13 -16.15 1.54
N ASN A 2 -14.01 -15.64 2.01
CA ASN A 2 -13.74 -15.50 3.44
C ASN A 2 -14.70 -14.43 4.02
N LYS A 3 -15.12 -14.58 5.30
CA LYS A 3 -16.01 -13.61 5.98
C LYS A 3 -15.42 -12.18 5.94
N PHE A 4 -14.12 -12.06 6.10
CA PHE A 4 -13.40 -10.79 6.04
C PHE A 4 -13.54 -10.12 4.66
N THR A 5 -13.26 -10.84 3.60
CA THR A 5 -13.38 -10.34 2.22
C THR A 5 -14.80 -9.91 1.87
N PHE A 6 -15.81 -10.60 2.42
CA PHE A 6 -17.21 -10.21 2.26
C PHE A 6 -17.53 -8.90 2.97
N VAL A 7 -17.12 -8.76 4.23
CA VAL A 7 -17.32 -7.52 4.99
C VAL A 7 -16.63 -6.35 4.28
N LEU A 8 -15.43 -6.54 3.81
CA LEU A 8 -14.68 -5.55 3.04
C LEU A 8 -15.46 -5.07 1.81
N LEU A 9 -15.97 -6.01 1.01
CA LEU A 9 -16.77 -5.69 -0.18
C LEU A 9 -18.00 -4.87 0.19
N VAL A 10 -18.70 -5.25 1.25
CA VAL A 10 -19.88 -4.52 1.74
C VAL A 10 -19.50 -3.10 2.16
N VAL A 11 -18.40 -2.94 2.92
CA VAL A 11 -17.90 -1.62 3.34
C VAL A 11 -17.54 -0.77 2.12
N VAL A 12 -16.77 -1.30 1.18
CA VAL A 12 -16.39 -0.58 -0.06
C VAL A 12 -17.63 -0.18 -0.85
N TYR A 13 -18.62 -1.06 -0.97
CA TYR A 13 -19.88 -0.76 -1.66
C TYR A 13 -20.63 0.39 -0.99
N PHE A 14 -20.83 0.35 0.33
CA PHE A 14 -21.49 1.44 1.04
C PHE A 14 -20.73 2.75 0.93
N LEU A 15 -19.40 2.73 1.08
CA LEU A 15 -18.58 3.92 0.90
C LEU A 15 -18.67 4.49 -0.52
N SER A 16 -18.77 3.63 -1.54
CA SER A 16 -18.93 4.08 -2.92
C SER A 16 -20.27 4.78 -3.15
N LEU A 17 -21.35 4.27 -2.54
CA LEU A 17 -22.67 4.94 -2.60
C LEU A 17 -22.64 6.30 -1.92
N ILE A 18 -22.01 6.38 -0.75
CA ILE A 18 -21.83 7.63 -0.01
C ILE A 18 -21.02 8.62 -0.86
N TYR A 19 -19.88 8.19 -1.40
CA TYR A 19 -19.02 9.03 -2.24
C TYR A 19 -19.77 9.58 -3.45
N GLN A 20 -20.53 8.73 -4.16
CA GLN A 20 -21.33 9.16 -5.31
C GLN A 20 -22.46 10.12 -4.93
N SER A 21 -23.03 9.98 -3.73
CA SER A 21 -24.11 10.85 -3.25
C SER A 21 -23.63 12.25 -2.83
N PHE A 22 -22.42 12.36 -2.29
CA PHE A 22 -21.86 13.64 -1.86
C PHE A 22 -21.11 14.41 -2.96
N GLY A 23 -20.90 13.81 -4.12
CA GLY A 23 -20.14 14.39 -5.21
C GLY A 23 -18.62 14.36 -4.96
N HIS A 24 -17.88 15.16 -5.74
CA HIS A 24 -16.42 15.21 -5.60
C HIS A 24 -16.01 15.85 -4.27
N LEU A 25 -15.34 15.05 -3.44
CA LEU A 25 -14.73 15.57 -2.21
C LEU A 25 -13.51 16.45 -2.54
N THR A 26 -13.44 17.61 -1.92
CA THR A 26 -12.24 18.45 -2.00
C THR A 26 -11.06 17.72 -1.37
N VAL A 27 -9.84 18.09 -1.77
CA VAL A 27 -8.61 17.48 -1.21
C VAL A 27 -8.55 17.61 0.30
N ASP A 28 -9.00 18.75 0.86
CA ASP A 28 -9.04 18.98 2.30
C ASP A 28 -9.95 17.97 3.01
N ASN A 29 -11.13 17.70 2.45
CA ASN A 29 -12.06 16.71 3.00
C ASN A 29 -11.51 15.28 2.90
N GLN A 30 -10.80 14.96 1.82
CA GLN A 30 -10.11 13.69 1.67
C GLN A 30 -9.02 13.52 2.73
N LEU A 31 -8.23 14.56 3.00
CA LEU A 31 -7.19 14.56 4.03
C LEU A 31 -7.77 14.40 5.43
N VAL A 32 -8.87 15.10 5.76
CA VAL A 32 -9.56 14.93 7.04
C VAL A 32 -10.03 13.48 7.22
N PHE A 33 -10.62 12.90 6.19
CA PHE A 33 -11.04 11.49 6.20
C PHE A 33 -9.84 10.53 6.39
N CYS A 34 -8.76 10.77 5.66
CA CYS A 34 -7.51 10.00 5.79
C CYS A 34 -6.94 10.08 7.22
N ILE A 35 -6.81 11.28 7.77
CA ILE A 35 -6.29 11.50 9.14
C ILE A 35 -7.17 10.79 10.16
N ALA A 36 -8.50 10.86 10.03
CA ALA A 36 -9.42 10.18 10.94
C ALA A 36 -9.22 8.66 10.90
N LEU A 37 -9.19 8.05 9.72
CA LEU A 37 -9.03 6.60 9.58
C LEU A 37 -7.63 6.12 10.00
N VAL A 38 -6.57 6.82 9.62
CA VAL A 38 -5.21 6.47 10.04
C VAL A 38 -5.05 6.61 11.54
N SER A 39 -5.67 7.61 12.17
CA SER A 39 -5.63 7.78 13.62
C SER A 39 -6.38 6.65 14.35
N LEU A 40 -7.50 6.21 13.82
CA LEU A 40 -8.31 5.15 14.43
C LEU A 40 -7.72 3.74 14.25
N PHE A 41 -7.11 3.46 13.12
CA PHE A 41 -6.66 2.12 12.76
C PHE A 41 -5.13 2.02 12.63
N GLY A 42 -4.48 2.99 12.02
CA GLY A 42 -3.05 2.98 11.78
C GLY A 42 -2.23 3.13 13.06
N ILE A 43 -2.58 4.08 13.95
CA ILE A 43 -1.85 4.30 15.20
C ILE A 43 -1.95 3.09 16.13
N PRO A 44 -3.14 2.49 16.37
CA PRO A 44 -3.24 1.25 17.15
C PRO A 44 -2.42 0.10 16.56
N HIS A 45 -2.39 -0.03 15.23
CA HIS A 45 -1.59 -1.06 14.55
C HIS A 45 -0.08 -0.89 14.86
N GLY A 46 0.46 0.30 14.67
CA GLY A 46 1.86 0.59 14.97
C GLY A 46 2.21 0.54 16.47
N SER A 47 1.24 0.76 17.36
CA SER A 47 1.47 0.71 18.81
C SER A 47 1.82 -0.68 19.34
N ILE A 48 1.48 -1.74 18.60
CA ILE A 48 1.78 -3.13 18.95
C ILE A 48 3.26 -3.47 18.71
N ASP A 49 3.92 -2.75 17.80
CA ASP A 49 5.29 -3.02 17.39
C ASP A 49 6.27 -3.03 18.56
N HIS A 50 6.11 -2.10 19.54
CA HIS A 50 6.98 -2.07 20.71
C HIS A 50 6.83 -3.32 21.58
N VAL A 51 5.62 -3.87 21.70
CA VAL A 51 5.35 -5.08 22.49
C VAL A 51 6.00 -6.28 21.83
N LEU A 52 5.85 -6.40 20.52
CA LEU A 52 6.44 -7.49 19.73
C LEU A 52 7.97 -7.41 19.75
N TYR A 53 8.54 -6.21 19.57
CA TYR A 53 9.99 -6.03 19.57
C TYR A 53 10.60 -6.35 20.93
N VAL A 54 10.07 -5.77 22.01
CA VAL A 54 10.59 -5.97 23.37
C VAL A 54 10.48 -7.42 23.80
N SER A 55 9.36 -8.09 23.48
CA SER A 55 9.16 -9.51 23.81
C SER A 55 10.12 -10.43 23.04
N LYS A 56 10.38 -10.15 21.77
CA LYS A 56 11.20 -10.98 20.89
C LYS A 56 12.70 -10.77 21.13
N MET A 57 13.13 -9.52 21.29
CA MET A 57 14.55 -9.15 21.37
C MET A 57 15.08 -9.05 22.81
N LYS A 58 14.21 -9.22 23.83
CA LYS A 58 14.58 -9.03 25.27
C LYS A 58 15.28 -7.70 25.55
N SER A 59 15.02 -6.69 24.73
CA SER A 59 15.63 -5.36 24.86
C SER A 59 14.83 -4.47 25.80
N SER A 60 15.49 -3.42 26.33
CA SER A 60 14.79 -2.46 27.17
C SER A 60 13.81 -1.59 26.36
N LYS A 61 12.69 -1.20 26.96
CA LYS A 61 11.72 -0.28 26.34
C LYS A 61 12.38 1.04 25.94
N LEU A 62 13.31 1.53 26.79
CA LEU A 62 14.03 2.78 26.52
C LEU A 62 14.86 2.68 25.23
N PHE A 63 15.57 1.56 25.03
CA PHE A 63 16.34 1.33 23.80
C PHE A 63 15.43 1.32 22.56
N PHE A 64 14.29 0.63 22.64
CA PHE A 64 13.32 0.61 21.55
C PHE A 64 12.84 2.03 21.18
N TYR A 65 12.38 2.81 22.17
CA TYR A 65 11.88 4.15 21.91
C TYR A 65 12.98 5.10 21.40
N SER A 66 14.18 5.03 21.97
CA SER A 66 15.30 5.86 21.49
C SER A 66 15.65 5.55 20.03
N PHE A 67 15.69 4.28 19.67
CA PHE A 67 15.93 3.84 18.30
C PHE A 67 14.78 4.26 17.36
N TYR A 68 13.54 4.04 17.77
CA TYR A 68 12.34 4.38 16.99
C TYR A 68 12.24 5.90 16.70
N PHE A 69 12.37 6.72 17.73
CA PHE A 69 12.39 8.18 17.56
C PHE A 69 13.63 8.67 16.79
N GLY A 70 14.76 8.03 16.96
CA GLY A 70 15.97 8.30 16.17
C GLY A 70 15.75 8.06 14.68
N LEU A 71 15.09 6.96 14.30
CA LEU A 71 14.72 6.69 12.91
C LEU A 71 13.74 7.70 12.37
N ILE A 72 12.70 8.08 13.14
CA ILE A 72 11.75 9.11 12.73
C ILE A 72 12.48 10.45 12.48
N PHE A 73 13.32 10.86 13.41
CA PHE A 73 14.10 12.09 13.31
C PHE A 73 15.02 12.07 12.08
N LEU A 74 15.74 10.97 11.88
CA LEU A 74 16.58 10.80 10.69
C LEU A 74 15.78 10.89 9.40
N TYR A 75 14.60 10.26 9.36
CA TYR A 75 13.75 10.30 8.17
C TYR A 75 13.18 11.70 7.89
N VAL A 76 12.82 12.45 8.94
CA VAL A 76 12.40 13.86 8.82
C VAL A 76 13.54 14.73 8.27
N LEU A 77 14.77 14.54 8.77
CA LEU A 77 15.94 15.24 8.21
C LEU A 77 16.18 14.86 6.75
N LEU A 78 16.09 13.59 6.41
CA LEU A 78 16.23 13.13 5.04
C LEU A 78 15.17 13.80 4.13
N TRP A 79 13.94 13.90 4.60
CA TRP A 79 12.84 14.56 3.88
C TRP A 79 13.09 16.06 3.67
N LEU A 80 13.63 16.75 4.68
CA LEU A 80 13.92 18.18 4.58
C LEU A 80 15.05 18.51 3.60
N TYR A 81 16.08 17.66 3.53
CA TYR A 81 17.26 17.91 2.69
C TYR A 81 17.18 17.21 1.32
N PHE A 82 16.50 16.09 1.24
CA PHE A 82 16.43 15.25 0.03
C PHE A 82 15.01 14.70 -0.21
N PRO A 83 14.00 15.56 -0.44
CA PRO A 83 12.59 15.16 -0.49
C PRO A 83 12.31 14.08 -1.53
N VAL A 84 12.91 14.17 -2.72
CA VAL A 84 12.70 13.20 -3.79
C VAL A 84 13.28 11.83 -3.44
N ILE A 85 14.49 11.80 -2.87
CA ILE A 85 15.13 10.53 -2.45
C ILE A 85 14.31 9.90 -1.33
N SER A 86 13.84 10.71 -0.38
CA SER A 86 12.99 10.26 0.73
C SER A 86 11.68 9.68 0.23
N PHE A 87 11.06 10.32 -0.76
CA PHE A 87 9.82 9.86 -1.37
C PHE A 87 10.03 8.52 -2.09
N ILE A 88 11.08 8.38 -2.90
CA ILE A 88 11.40 7.12 -3.57
C ILE A 88 11.67 6.02 -2.53
N PHE A 89 12.43 6.32 -1.49
CA PHE A 89 12.71 5.38 -0.41
C PHE A 89 11.42 4.95 0.32
N PHE A 90 10.51 5.89 0.58
CA PHE A 90 9.18 5.59 1.13
C PHE A 90 8.40 4.64 0.22
N LEU A 91 8.34 4.89 -1.09
CA LEU A 91 7.65 4.02 -2.02
C LEU A 91 8.25 2.60 -2.07
N LEU A 92 9.58 2.48 -2.02
CA LEU A 92 10.26 1.19 -2.02
C LEU A 92 9.98 0.40 -0.73
N LEU A 93 10.05 1.04 0.43
CA LEU A 93 9.70 0.42 1.72
C LEU A 93 8.23 0.02 1.76
N SER A 94 7.33 0.90 1.31
CA SER A 94 5.91 0.61 1.25
C SER A 94 5.60 -0.56 0.31
N ALA A 95 6.28 -0.64 -0.84
CA ALA A 95 6.12 -1.76 -1.76
C ALA A 95 6.49 -3.09 -1.09
N TYR A 96 7.64 -3.15 -0.43
CA TYR A 96 8.04 -4.36 0.29
C TYR A 96 7.04 -4.72 1.39
N HIS A 97 6.65 -3.74 2.21
CA HIS A 97 5.74 -3.94 3.33
C HIS A 97 4.35 -4.42 2.88
N PHE A 98 3.80 -3.86 1.82
CA PHE A 98 2.50 -4.27 1.28
C PHE A 98 2.51 -5.72 0.80
N GLY A 99 3.58 -6.14 0.12
CA GLY A 99 3.71 -7.53 -0.29
C GLY A 99 3.94 -8.49 0.87
N GLU A 100 4.75 -8.10 1.85
CA GLU A 100 5.00 -8.91 3.04
C GLU A 100 3.72 -9.11 3.87
N SER A 101 2.96 -8.04 4.12
CA SER A 101 1.72 -8.12 4.90
C SER A 101 0.70 -9.06 4.26
N GLN A 102 0.62 -9.06 2.92
CA GLN A 102 -0.33 -9.91 2.19
C GLN A 102 0.09 -11.38 2.12
N PHE A 103 1.39 -11.67 2.07
CA PHE A 103 1.88 -13.03 1.77
C PHE A 103 2.81 -13.63 2.83
N HIS A 104 2.87 -13.07 4.03
CA HIS A 104 3.73 -13.59 5.11
C HIS A 104 3.42 -15.05 5.48
N PHE A 105 2.19 -15.52 5.25
CA PHE A 105 1.73 -16.87 5.54
C PHE A 105 2.11 -17.91 4.46
N VAL A 106 2.58 -17.47 3.28
CA VAL A 106 2.98 -18.38 2.20
C VAL A 106 4.41 -18.86 2.43
N SER A 107 4.61 -20.16 2.44
CA SER A 107 5.94 -20.76 2.54
C SER A 107 6.66 -20.72 1.19
N PHE A 108 7.83 -20.11 1.16
CA PHE A 108 8.71 -20.09 0.01
C PHE A 108 9.96 -20.93 0.30
N ASP A 109 10.41 -21.72 -0.66
CA ASP A 109 11.64 -22.53 -0.49
C ASP A 109 12.89 -21.66 -0.54
N VAL A 110 12.82 -20.55 -1.27
CA VAL A 110 13.95 -19.64 -1.49
C VAL A 110 13.57 -18.25 -0.98
N SER A 111 14.28 -17.77 0.04
CA SER A 111 14.01 -16.46 0.65
C SER A 111 14.17 -15.29 -0.34
N PHE A 112 15.08 -15.40 -1.30
CA PHE A 112 15.28 -14.39 -2.34
C PHE A 112 14.03 -14.25 -3.23
N LEU A 113 13.44 -15.35 -3.69
CA LEU A 113 12.21 -15.34 -4.49
C LEU A 113 11.03 -14.76 -3.70
N LYS A 114 10.95 -15.07 -2.40
CA LYS A 114 9.98 -14.49 -1.50
C LYS A 114 10.07 -12.96 -1.48
N ASN A 115 11.26 -12.42 -1.27
CA ASN A 115 11.47 -10.97 -1.19
C ASN A 115 11.16 -10.27 -2.52
N ILE A 116 11.56 -10.86 -3.66
CA ILE A 116 11.19 -10.34 -4.99
C ILE A 116 9.68 -10.31 -5.15
N PHE A 117 8.99 -11.38 -4.77
CA PHE A 117 7.55 -11.47 -4.91
C PHE A 117 6.84 -10.41 -4.05
N TYR A 118 7.27 -10.21 -2.80
CA TYR A 118 6.74 -9.16 -1.94
C TYR A 118 6.90 -7.79 -2.59
N PHE A 119 8.08 -7.51 -3.12
CA PHE A 119 8.37 -6.25 -3.77
C PHE A 119 7.50 -6.02 -5.03
N VAL A 120 7.38 -7.04 -5.89
CA VAL A 120 6.58 -6.97 -7.12
C VAL A 120 5.10 -6.77 -6.79
N TYR A 121 4.59 -7.46 -5.76
CA TYR A 121 3.21 -7.28 -5.32
C TYR A 121 2.95 -5.84 -4.82
N GLY A 122 3.85 -5.32 -4.02
CA GLY A 122 3.73 -3.94 -3.56
C GLY A 122 3.85 -2.91 -4.68
N ILE A 123 4.72 -3.14 -5.68
CA ILE A 123 4.77 -2.31 -6.90
C ILE A 123 3.41 -2.35 -7.61
N PHE A 124 2.78 -3.52 -7.73
CA PHE A 124 1.44 -3.64 -8.29
C PHE A 124 0.44 -2.78 -7.53
N VAL A 125 0.39 -2.87 -6.20
CA VAL A 125 -0.53 -2.07 -5.38
C VAL A 125 -0.32 -0.58 -5.60
N ILE A 126 0.92 -0.11 -5.47
CA ILE A 126 1.26 1.32 -5.61
C ILE A 126 0.96 1.80 -7.04
N SER A 127 1.37 1.03 -8.06
CA SER A 127 1.12 1.40 -9.44
C SER A 127 -0.38 1.39 -9.77
N THR A 128 -1.19 0.51 -9.18
CA THR A 128 -2.65 0.51 -9.34
C THR A 128 -3.27 1.78 -8.77
N LEU A 129 -2.89 2.16 -7.55
CA LEU A 129 -3.37 3.38 -6.91
C LEU A 129 -3.04 4.62 -7.73
N ILE A 130 -1.84 4.69 -8.29
CA ILE A 130 -1.38 5.81 -9.12
C ILE A 130 -2.04 5.77 -10.50
N TYR A 131 -2.09 4.62 -11.17
CA TYR A 131 -2.58 4.45 -12.54
C TYR A 131 -3.99 5.00 -12.74
N PHE A 132 -4.89 4.69 -11.82
CA PHE A 132 -6.27 5.17 -11.89
C PHE A 132 -6.44 6.63 -11.46
N ASN A 133 -5.44 7.22 -10.82
CA ASN A 133 -5.52 8.56 -10.25
C ASN A 133 -4.45 9.53 -10.81
N ILE A 134 -3.82 9.22 -11.94
CA ILE A 134 -2.78 10.08 -12.56
C ILE A 134 -3.24 11.54 -12.74
N PRO A 135 -4.46 11.84 -13.26
CA PRO A 135 -4.88 13.22 -13.43
C PRO A 135 -4.97 14.00 -12.11
N GLU A 136 -5.46 13.34 -11.05
CA GLU A 136 -5.54 13.95 -9.72
C GLU A 136 -4.13 14.22 -9.15
N LEU A 137 -3.24 13.24 -9.23
CA LEU A 137 -1.86 13.38 -8.76
C LEU A 137 -1.10 14.48 -9.50
N LYS A 138 -1.29 14.60 -10.81
CA LYS A 138 -0.73 15.71 -11.61
C LYS A 138 -1.30 17.06 -11.19
N SER A 139 -2.58 17.14 -10.84
CA SER A 139 -3.15 18.39 -10.32
C SER A 139 -2.60 18.77 -8.95
N LEU A 140 -2.38 17.79 -8.08
CA LEU A 140 -1.79 18.00 -6.75
C LEU A 140 -0.31 18.42 -6.86
N SER A 141 0.42 17.89 -7.84
CA SER A 141 1.81 18.24 -8.05
C SER A 141 2.03 19.70 -8.47
N GLN A 142 1.06 20.35 -9.07
CA GLN A 142 1.17 21.75 -9.51
C GLN A 142 1.25 22.77 -8.35
N PHE A 143 0.93 22.37 -7.12
CA PHE A 143 0.99 23.24 -5.95
C PHE A 143 2.40 23.41 -5.37
N ASN A 144 3.40 22.68 -5.85
CA ASN A 144 4.75 22.72 -5.29
C ASN A 144 5.83 22.81 -6.38
N GLN A 145 6.85 23.68 -6.22
CA GLN A 145 7.89 23.89 -7.23
C GLN A 145 8.85 22.68 -7.43
N ASP A 146 8.89 21.75 -6.48
CA ASP A 146 9.71 20.51 -6.57
C ASP A 146 9.10 19.44 -7.49
N THR A 147 8.02 19.77 -8.19
CA THR A 147 7.15 18.81 -8.89
C THR A 147 7.64 18.35 -10.25
N ILE A 148 8.62 19.01 -10.87
CA ILE A 148 9.17 18.59 -12.18
C ILE A 148 9.72 17.15 -12.12
N ILE A 149 10.25 16.74 -10.97
CA ILE A 149 10.77 15.38 -10.77
C ILE A 149 9.62 14.41 -10.52
N LEU A 150 8.60 14.84 -9.77
CA LEU A 150 7.40 14.04 -9.54
C LEU A 150 6.62 13.79 -10.83
N ASP A 151 6.53 14.77 -11.74
CA ASP A 151 5.90 14.60 -13.05
C ASP A 151 6.60 13.52 -13.89
N LYS A 152 7.93 13.38 -13.78
CA LYS A 152 8.67 12.30 -14.43
C LYS A 152 8.42 10.94 -13.79
N ILE A 153 8.27 10.90 -12.46
CA ILE A 153 7.95 9.66 -11.72
C ILE A 153 6.51 9.22 -12.03
N PHE A 154 5.59 10.16 -12.19
CA PHE A 154 4.20 9.92 -12.54
C PHE A 154 3.93 9.94 -14.05
N ASP A 155 4.96 9.69 -14.87
CA ASP A 155 4.78 9.50 -16.31
C ASP A 155 3.81 8.33 -16.57
N GLU A 156 2.81 8.58 -17.40
CA GLU A 156 1.73 7.62 -17.69
C GLU A 156 2.25 6.30 -18.25
N ASN A 157 3.29 6.36 -19.08
CA ASN A 157 3.85 5.15 -19.67
C ASN A 157 4.59 4.32 -18.61
N ILE A 158 5.40 4.98 -17.77
CA ILE A 158 6.15 4.31 -16.69
C ILE A 158 5.17 3.62 -15.73
N ILE A 159 4.14 4.34 -15.29
CA ILE A 159 3.14 3.80 -14.37
C ILE A 159 2.32 2.67 -15.02
N SER A 160 1.92 2.83 -16.29
CA SER A 160 1.22 1.78 -17.04
C SER A 160 2.06 0.52 -17.16
N TYR A 161 3.34 0.65 -17.52
CA TYR A 161 4.26 -0.49 -17.58
C TYR A 161 4.44 -1.15 -16.21
N ALA A 162 4.62 -0.37 -15.15
CA ALA A 162 4.74 -0.90 -13.80
C ALA A 162 3.48 -1.69 -13.40
N TYR A 163 2.30 -1.16 -13.68
CA TYR A 163 1.02 -1.80 -13.41
C TYR A 163 0.86 -3.13 -14.18
N TYR A 164 0.98 -3.11 -15.52
CA TYR A 164 0.74 -4.30 -16.33
C TYR A 164 1.81 -5.38 -16.13
N ILE A 165 3.09 -4.99 -16.03
CA ILE A 165 4.18 -5.95 -15.82
C ILE A 165 4.06 -6.60 -14.44
N SER A 166 3.82 -5.83 -13.38
CA SER A 166 3.68 -6.38 -12.04
C SER A 166 2.44 -7.28 -11.92
N LEU A 167 1.31 -6.91 -12.52
CA LEU A 167 0.11 -7.74 -12.59
C LEU A 167 0.40 -9.08 -13.29
N PHE A 168 1.07 -9.03 -14.44
CA PHE A 168 1.44 -10.22 -15.21
C PHE A 168 2.35 -11.16 -14.41
N VAL A 169 3.39 -10.60 -13.78
CA VAL A 169 4.31 -11.38 -12.93
C VAL A 169 3.58 -12.02 -11.74
N ILE A 170 2.67 -11.28 -11.09
CA ILE A 170 1.87 -11.81 -9.98
C ILE A 170 1.00 -12.99 -10.44
N ILE A 171 0.34 -12.87 -11.59
CA ILE A 171 -0.49 -13.95 -12.12
C ILE A 171 0.34 -15.20 -12.37
N ILE A 172 1.47 -15.07 -13.07
CA ILE A 172 2.38 -16.20 -13.33
C ILE A 172 2.85 -16.83 -12.02
N PHE A 173 3.24 -16.00 -11.06
CA PHE A 173 3.75 -16.48 -9.79
C PHE A 173 2.66 -17.25 -9.00
N LYS A 174 1.44 -16.73 -8.95
CA LYS A 174 0.30 -17.42 -8.30
C LYS A 174 -0.03 -18.74 -8.99
N LEU A 175 0.00 -18.80 -10.32
CA LEU A 175 -0.19 -20.03 -11.07
C LEU A 175 0.93 -21.04 -10.77
N SER A 176 2.17 -20.60 -10.62
CA SER A 176 3.28 -21.47 -10.23
C SER A 176 3.09 -22.03 -8.82
N LEU A 177 2.68 -21.22 -7.85
CA LEU A 177 2.38 -21.68 -6.49
C LEU A 177 1.25 -22.72 -6.47
N LEU A 178 0.24 -22.55 -7.31
CA LEU A 178 -0.83 -23.54 -7.48
C LEU A 178 -0.29 -24.85 -8.09
N TYR A 179 0.54 -24.75 -9.14
CA TYR A 179 1.15 -25.93 -9.79
C TYR A 179 2.01 -26.73 -8.80
N PHE A 180 2.80 -26.07 -7.98
CA PHE A 180 3.61 -26.72 -6.93
C PHE A 180 2.82 -27.09 -5.66
N LYS A 181 1.49 -27.01 -5.68
CA LYS A 181 0.59 -27.33 -4.55
C LYS A 181 0.91 -26.57 -3.25
N LYS A 182 1.57 -25.44 -3.34
CA LYS A 182 1.84 -24.55 -2.19
C LYS A 182 0.66 -23.63 -1.86
N PHE A 183 -0.32 -23.60 -2.73
CA PHE A 183 -1.52 -22.78 -2.61
C PHE A 183 -2.76 -23.60 -2.99
N SER A 184 -3.88 -23.35 -2.30
CA SER A 184 -5.15 -24.01 -2.62
C SER A 184 -5.90 -23.24 -3.70
N ILE A 185 -6.78 -23.92 -4.43
CA ILE A 185 -7.66 -23.26 -5.43
C ILE A 185 -8.53 -22.22 -4.75
N SER A 186 -9.08 -22.51 -3.57
CA SER A 186 -9.88 -21.53 -2.80
C SER A 186 -9.06 -20.31 -2.37
N GLY A 187 -7.80 -20.52 -2.00
CA GLY A 187 -6.86 -19.43 -1.74
C GLY A 187 -6.61 -18.57 -2.97
N LEU A 188 -6.40 -19.19 -4.15
CA LEU A 188 -6.22 -18.46 -5.40
C LEU A 188 -7.43 -17.57 -5.74
N PHE A 189 -8.66 -18.07 -5.58
CA PHE A 189 -9.86 -17.27 -5.79
C PHE A 189 -9.94 -16.06 -4.85
N ASN A 190 -9.62 -16.24 -3.56
CA ASN A 190 -9.60 -15.13 -2.60
C ASN A 190 -8.58 -14.06 -3.01
N GLU A 191 -7.42 -14.49 -3.49
CA GLU A 191 -6.36 -13.58 -3.91
C GLU A 191 -6.67 -12.84 -5.21
N ILE A 192 -7.28 -13.51 -6.20
CA ILE A 192 -7.77 -12.86 -7.42
C ILE A 192 -8.84 -11.82 -7.06
N PHE A 193 -9.70 -12.16 -6.13
CA PHE A 193 -10.72 -11.24 -5.64
C PHE A 193 -10.12 -10.03 -4.94
N THR A 194 -9.04 -10.21 -4.14
CA THR A 194 -8.31 -9.11 -3.52
C THR A 194 -7.69 -8.18 -4.56
N LEU A 195 -7.04 -8.74 -5.60
CA LEU A 195 -6.51 -7.94 -6.71
C LEU A 195 -7.62 -7.13 -7.41
N PHE A 196 -8.77 -7.75 -7.63
CA PHE A 196 -9.92 -7.10 -8.23
C PHE A 196 -10.47 -5.97 -7.34
N LEU A 197 -10.55 -6.18 -6.02
CA LEU A 197 -10.96 -5.16 -5.06
C LEU A 197 -10.03 -3.95 -5.06
N ILE A 198 -8.71 -4.16 -5.07
CA ILE A 198 -7.74 -3.07 -5.13
C ILE A 198 -7.96 -2.23 -6.39
N ASN A 199 -8.18 -2.88 -7.53
CA ASN A 199 -8.47 -2.17 -8.79
C ASN A 199 -9.78 -1.38 -8.71
N ILE A 200 -10.86 -1.95 -8.16
CA ILE A 200 -12.16 -1.26 -8.02
C ILE A 200 -12.03 -0.07 -7.07
N ILE A 201 -11.40 -0.23 -5.92
CA ILE A 201 -11.20 0.87 -4.97
C ILE A 201 -10.44 2.01 -5.65
N SER A 202 -9.35 1.70 -6.35
CA SER A 202 -8.53 2.69 -7.04
C SER A 202 -9.24 3.37 -8.20
N PHE A 203 -10.18 2.69 -8.85
CA PHE A 203 -10.98 3.24 -9.94
C PHE A 203 -12.13 4.14 -9.46
N ILE A 204 -12.75 3.80 -8.32
CA ILE A 204 -13.94 4.53 -7.83
C ILE A 204 -13.54 5.76 -7.01
N PHE A 205 -12.51 5.63 -6.19
CA PHE A 205 -12.15 6.67 -5.22
C PHE A 205 -10.90 7.43 -5.65
N PRO A 206 -10.78 8.71 -5.26
CA PRO A 206 -9.57 9.50 -5.47
C PRO A 206 -8.39 8.89 -4.71
N PHE A 207 -7.18 9.27 -5.10
CA PHE A 207 -5.93 8.66 -4.63
C PHE A 207 -5.82 8.58 -3.11
N VAL A 208 -6.09 9.68 -2.40
CA VAL A 208 -5.95 9.75 -0.94
C VAL A 208 -6.90 8.77 -0.24
N ILE A 209 -8.14 8.69 -0.71
CA ILE A 209 -9.13 7.77 -0.15
C ILE A 209 -8.78 6.31 -0.49
N SER A 210 -8.40 6.04 -1.74
CA SER A 210 -8.00 4.70 -2.19
C SER A 210 -6.81 4.17 -1.40
N PHE A 211 -5.78 5.00 -1.21
CA PHE A 211 -4.62 4.68 -0.40
C PHE A 211 -5.02 4.40 1.05
N THR A 212 -5.85 5.26 1.64
CA THR A 212 -6.30 5.11 3.02
C THR A 212 -7.10 3.83 3.23
N LEU A 213 -8.03 3.53 2.32
CA LEU A 213 -8.83 2.31 2.38
C LEU A 213 -7.94 1.07 2.28
N TYR A 214 -6.97 1.08 1.37
CA TYR A 214 -6.03 -0.03 1.25
C TYR A 214 -5.15 -0.19 2.51
N PHE A 215 -4.71 0.93 3.10
CA PHE A 215 -3.84 0.92 4.28
C PHE A 215 -4.56 0.44 5.55
N VAL A 216 -5.86 0.76 5.67
CA VAL A 216 -6.68 0.45 6.85
C VAL A 216 -7.33 -0.94 6.77
N LEU A 217 -7.61 -1.42 5.58
CA LEU A 217 -8.29 -2.69 5.30
C LEU A 217 -7.31 -3.83 5.08
#